data_63d10160a89241b37a91e13fc1d690ef
#
_entry.id   63d10160a89241b37a91e13fc1d690ef
#
_cell.length_a   1.000
_cell.length_b   1.000
_cell.length_c   1.000
_cell.angle_alpha   90.00
_cell.angle_beta   90.00
_cell.angle_gamma   90.00
#
_symmetry.space_group_name_H-M   'P 1'
#
loop_
_entity.id
_entity.type
_entity.pdbx_description
1 polymer ?
#
loop_
_entity_poly.entity_id
_entity_poly.type
_entity_poly.pdbx_seq_one_letter_code
_entity_poly.pdbx_strand_id
1 'polypeptide(L)'
;MPVATGKAAAVMEEPVAETAANYQNNLKQRILARGPRETFFEEDYNVTIREYVPTQVKVAVECNGPRFRVRVETDSEAELILHWGVATSKAPDTWVMPHKSIMPAGTKELAEVCQTPLIVEELDDGKLAYTVIEGDVEHAPATLNFVLHDPKYNQWYNMANGDAFRVKCPCLPEPEPEPEPEPIV
;
A
#
# COMPACT_ATOMS: atom_id res chain seq x y z
N MET A 1 -9.10 34.54 59.34
CA MET A 1 -8.56 34.83 58.01
C MET A 1 -8.66 33.53 57.19
N PRO A 2 -9.59 33.40 56.28
CA PRO A 2 -9.61 32.22 55.39
C PRO A 2 -8.78 32.50 54.14
N VAL A 3 -7.85 31.62 53.86
CA VAL A 3 -7.04 31.60 52.62
C VAL A 3 -7.88 31.06 51.49
N ALA A 4 -8.10 31.89 50.47
CA ALA A 4 -8.77 31.48 49.27
C ALA A 4 -7.80 30.62 48.40
N THR A 5 -8.08 29.33 48.27
CA THR A 5 -7.44 28.47 47.29
C THR A 5 -8.05 28.72 45.91
N GLY A 6 -7.32 29.45 45.08
CA GLY A 6 -7.66 29.61 43.67
C GLY A 6 -7.53 28.28 42.93
N LYS A 7 -8.65 27.76 42.46
CA LYS A 7 -8.70 26.61 41.59
C LYS A 7 -8.28 27.07 40.21
N ALA A 8 -7.09 26.69 39.75
CA ALA A 8 -6.67 26.94 38.38
C ALA A 8 -7.57 26.11 37.45
N ALA A 9 -8.32 26.81 36.60
CA ALA A 9 -9.07 26.16 35.53
C ALA A 9 -8.08 25.59 34.50
N ALA A 10 -8.07 24.30 34.32
CA ALA A 10 -7.36 23.66 33.22
C ALA A 10 -7.99 24.14 31.91
N VAL A 11 -7.23 24.88 31.12
CA VAL A 11 -7.61 25.23 29.76
C VAL A 11 -7.52 23.90 28.98
N MET A 12 -8.67 23.32 28.63
CA MET A 12 -8.74 22.25 27.66
C MET A 12 -8.44 22.88 26.31
N GLU A 13 -7.23 22.69 25.81
CA GLU A 13 -6.94 22.96 24.39
C GLU A 13 -7.80 22.03 23.57
N GLU A 14 -8.70 22.61 22.78
CA GLU A 14 -9.43 21.88 21.76
C GLU A 14 -8.38 21.27 20.79
N PRO A 15 -8.51 19.98 20.41
CA PRO A 15 -7.61 19.41 19.43
C PRO A 15 -7.73 20.20 18.12
N VAL A 16 -6.66 20.87 17.76
CA VAL A 16 -6.54 21.55 16.46
C VAL A 16 -6.79 20.50 15.38
N ALA A 17 -7.82 20.70 14.59
CA ALA A 17 -8.11 19.83 13.47
C ALA A 17 -6.85 19.75 12.58
N GLU A 18 -6.20 18.60 12.57
CA GLU A 18 -4.99 18.37 11.81
C GLU A 18 -5.33 18.54 10.33
N THR A 19 -4.69 19.49 9.65
CA THR A 19 -4.94 19.72 8.24
C THR A 19 -4.52 18.47 7.45
N ALA A 20 -5.17 18.20 6.31
CA ALA A 20 -4.84 17.07 5.44
C ALA A 20 -3.33 16.99 5.09
N ALA A 21 -2.67 18.16 4.98
CA ALA A 21 -1.23 18.23 4.75
C ALA A 21 -0.39 17.74 5.96
N ASN A 22 -0.80 18.04 7.19
CA ASN A 22 -0.13 17.56 8.40
C ASN A 22 -0.31 16.04 8.55
N TYR A 23 -1.50 15.55 8.24
CA TYR A 23 -1.79 14.12 8.26
C TYR A 23 -0.91 13.34 7.25
N GLN A 24 -0.77 13.85 6.04
CA GLN A 24 0.10 13.28 5.01
C GLN A 24 1.58 13.26 5.44
N ASN A 25 2.06 14.34 6.05
CA ASN A 25 3.43 14.41 6.56
C ASN A 25 3.65 13.41 7.71
N ASN A 26 2.68 13.22 8.58
CA ASN A 26 2.75 12.27 9.67
C ASN A 26 2.77 10.82 9.17
N LEU A 27 1.94 10.47 8.19
CA LEU A 27 1.96 9.16 7.57
C LEU A 27 3.33 8.86 6.92
N LYS A 28 3.89 9.84 6.19
CA LYS A 28 5.22 9.74 5.60
C LYS A 28 6.32 9.54 6.64
N GLN A 29 6.29 10.31 7.73
CA GLN A 29 7.27 10.20 8.81
C GLN A 29 7.19 8.84 9.52
N ARG A 30 6.00 8.28 9.71
CA ARG A 30 5.81 6.95 10.32
C ARG A 30 6.37 5.83 9.47
N ILE A 31 6.22 5.95 8.15
CA ILE A 31 6.79 4.98 7.22
C ILE A 31 8.32 5.07 7.24
N LEU A 32 8.89 6.27 7.30
CA LEU A 32 10.34 6.50 7.39
C LEU A 32 10.93 6.07 8.75
N ALA A 33 10.19 6.16 9.85
CA ALA A 33 10.65 5.79 11.19
C ALA A 33 10.86 4.27 11.38
N ARG A 34 10.39 3.44 10.46
CA ARG A 34 10.53 1.97 10.55
C ARG A 34 11.89 1.42 10.12
N GLY A 35 12.88 2.27 9.89
CA GLY A 35 14.29 1.93 9.68
C GLY A 35 14.81 2.13 8.26
N PRO A 36 16.12 2.13 8.07
CA PRO A 36 16.75 2.31 6.76
C PRO A 36 16.43 1.10 5.88
N ARG A 37 15.70 1.34 4.81
CA ARG A 37 15.36 0.35 3.79
C ARG A 37 15.67 0.95 2.43
N GLU A 38 16.31 0.18 1.59
CA GLU A 38 16.44 0.60 0.19
C GLU A 38 15.05 0.52 -0.45
N THR A 39 14.40 1.68 -0.58
CA THR A 39 13.13 1.81 -1.28
C THR A 39 13.42 2.11 -2.73
N PHE A 40 13.08 1.17 -3.62
CA PHE A 40 13.28 1.34 -5.06
C PHE A 40 12.14 2.07 -5.74
N PHE A 41 10.98 2.04 -5.13
CA PHE A 41 9.78 2.64 -5.69
C PHE A 41 8.87 3.08 -4.55
N GLU A 42 8.42 4.31 -4.62
CA GLU A 42 7.41 4.85 -3.70
C GLU A 42 6.46 5.72 -4.50
N GLU A 43 5.17 5.45 -4.38
CA GLU A 43 4.13 6.21 -5.05
C GLU A 43 2.95 6.44 -4.11
N ASP A 44 2.43 7.66 -4.13
CA ASP A 44 1.28 8.10 -3.37
C ASP A 44 0.11 8.32 -4.31
N TYR A 45 -1.02 7.68 -4.03
CA TYR A 45 -2.25 7.83 -4.77
C TYR A 45 -3.30 8.51 -3.91
N ASN A 46 -3.98 9.49 -4.46
CA ASN A 46 -5.15 10.10 -3.83
C ASN A 46 -6.41 9.41 -4.34
N VAL A 47 -7.15 8.79 -3.43
CA VAL A 47 -8.38 8.07 -3.73
C VAL A 47 -9.49 8.61 -2.85
N THR A 48 -10.67 8.82 -3.40
CA THR A 48 -11.84 9.17 -2.60
C THR A 48 -12.57 7.89 -2.21
N ILE A 49 -12.42 7.48 -0.97
CA ILE A 49 -13.12 6.35 -0.38
C ILE A 49 -14.29 6.90 0.42
N ARG A 50 -15.51 6.51 0.04
CA ARG A 50 -16.75 7.10 0.50
C ARG A 50 -16.89 8.58 0.10
N GLU A 51 -18.09 9.03 -0.18
CA GLU A 51 -18.33 10.40 -0.57
C GLU A 51 -17.66 11.38 0.41
N TYR A 52 -16.79 12.24 -0.12
CA TYR A 52 -16.16 13.39 0.55
C TYR A 52 -14.98 13.10 1.49
N VAL A 53 -14.51 11.86 1.67
CA VAL A 53 -13.31 11.60 2.48
C VAL A 53 -12.13 11.28 1.56
N PRO A 54 -11.21 12.21 1.35
CA PRO A 54 -9.99 11.92 0.61
C PRO A 54 -9.17 10.90 1.40
N THR A 55 -8.76 9.84 0.73
CA THR A 55 -7.94 8.78 1.30
C THR A 55 -6.66 8.68 0.51
N GLN A 56 -5.55 8.56 1.20
CA GLN A 56 -4.27 8.33 0.58
C GLN A 56 -3.96 6.84 0.57
N VAL A 57 -3.51 6.36 -0.58
CA VAL A 57 -2.94 5.02 -0.74
C VAL A 57 -1.47 5.20 -1.07
N LYS A 58 -0.62 4.63 -0.24
CA LYS A 58 0.83 4.65 -0.44
C LYS A 58 1.34 3.25 -0.73
N VAL A 59 2.18 3.15 -1.74
CA VAL A 59 2.84 1.91 -2.12
C VAL A 59 4.35 2.12 -2.06
N ALA A 60 5.04 1.21 -1.39
CA ALA A 60 6.49 1.17 -1.35
C ALA A 60 6.99 -0.21 -1.79
N VAL A 61 7.99 -0.24 -2.66
CA VAL A 61 8.67 -1.46 -3.11
C VAL A 61 10.11 -1.42 -2.63
N GLU A 62 10.49 -2.43 -1.89
CA GLU A 62 11.81 -2.59 -1.33
C GLU A 62 12.44 -3.88 -1.87
N CYS A 63 13.69 -3.80 -2.31
CA CYS A 63 14.50 -4.95 -2.66
C CYS A 63 15.72 -4.98 -1.74
N ASN A 64 15.92 -6.07 -1.05
CA ASN A 64 17.02 -6.24 -0.11
C ASN A 64 17.70 -7.59 -0.34
N GLY A 65 18.73 -7.58 -1.20
CA GLY A 65 19.42 -8.78 -1.62
C GLY A 65 18.47 -9.82 -2.23
N PRO A 66 18.38 -11.03 -1.64
CA PRO A 66 17.51 -12.10 -2.19
C PRO A 66 16.03 -11.93 -1.85
N ARG A 67 15.65 -10.87 -1.14
CA ARG A 67 14.28 -10.62 -0.67
C ARG A 67 13.68 -9.39 -1.30
N PHE A 68 12.38 -9.43 -1.57
CA PHE A 68 11.59 -8.26 -1.94
C PHE A 68 10.43 -8.05 -0.97
N ARG A 69 9.92 -6.84 -0.95
CA ARG A 69 8.73 -6.46 -0.18
C ARG A 69 7.96 -5.37 -0.91
N VAL A 70 6.67 -5.57 -1.06
CA VAL A 70 5.72 -4.55 -1.50
C VAL A 70 4.79 -4.25 -0.33
N ARG A 71 4.74 -3.00 0.07
CA ARG A 71 3.88 -2.55 1.15
C ARG A 71 2.83 -1.61 0.58
N VAL A 72 1.57 -1.91 0.84
CA VAL A 72 0.42 -1.07 0.51
C VAL A 72 -0.18 -0.57 1.81
N GLU A 73 -0.28 0.74 1.96
CA GLU A 73 -0.80 1.40 3.15
C GLU A 73 -1.89 2.39 2.77
N THR A 74 -2.84 2.58 3.66
CA THR A 74 -3.90 3.58 3.52
C THR A 74 -4.31 4.12 4.88
N ASP A 75 -4.70 5.38 4.89
CA ASP A 75 -5.26 6.08 6.05
C ASP A 75 -6.79 5.90 6.16
N SER A 76 -7.37 5.05 5.33
CA SER A 76 -8.81 4.77 5.38
C SER A 76 -9.21 4.10 6.68
N GLU A 77 -10.30 4.57 7.27
CA GLU A 77 -10.94 3.89 8.40
C GLU A 77 -11.86 2.72 7.96
N ALA A 78 -12.05 2.55 6.66
CA ALA A 78 -12.82 1.45 6.13
C ALA A 78 -12.04 0.13 6.23
N GLU A 79 -12.75 -0.96 6.50
CA GLU A 79 -12.19 -2.31 6.39
C GLU A 79 -12.06 -2.67 4.92
N LEU A 80 -10.86 -2.48 4.36
CA LEU A 80 -10.59 -2.70 2.95
C LEU A 80 -9.91 -4.04 2.70
N ILE A 81 -10.17 -4.57 1.52
CA ILE A 81 -9.55 -5.77 0.99
C ILE A 81 -8.72 -5.38 -0.23
N LEU A 82 -7.47 -5.79 -0.27
CA LEU A 82 -6.65 -5.72 -1.46
C LEU A 82 -7.06 -6.85 -2.40
N HIS A 83 -7.60 -6.49 -3.56
CA HIS A 83 -7.90 -7.42 -4.65
C HIS A 83 -6.78 -7.28 -5.67
N TRP A 84 -5.95 -8.30 -5.83
CA TRP A 84 -4.67 -8.17 -6.53
C TRP A 84 -4.26 -9.41 -7.31
N GLY A 85 -3.40 -9.17 -8.26
CA GLY A 85 -2.73 -10.18 -9.06
C GLY A 85 -1.38 -9.68 -9.52
N VAL A 86 -0.64 -10.52 -10.20
CA VAL A 86 0.68 -10.20 -10.74
C VAL A 86 0.68 -10.24 -12.26
N ALA A 87 1.64 -9.56 -12.85
CA ALA A 87 1.82 -9.53 -14.29
C ALA A 87 3.31 -9.59 -14.65
N THR A 88 3.58 -10.01 -15.89
CA THR A 88 4.92 -9.99 -16.45
C THR A 88 5.24 -8.63 -17.05
N SER A 89 6.53 -8.32 -17.25
CA SER A 89 6.97 -7.08 -17.90
C SER A 89 6.45 -6.95 -19.35
N LYS A 90 6.25 -8.08 -20.03
CA LYS A 90 5.74 -8.10 -21.42
C LYS A 90 4.22 -7.86 -21.52
N ALA A 91 3.48 -8.14 -20.45
CA ALA A 91 2.03 -7.99 -20.40
C ALA A 91 1.58 -7.41 -19.05
N PRO A 92 1.90 -6.12 -18.78
CA PRO A 92 1.69 -5.51 -17.47
C PRO A 92 0.21 -5.32 -17.10
N ASP A 93 -0.70 -5.42 -18.08
CA ASP A 93 -2.15 -5.26 -17.86
C ASP A 93 -2.86 -6.58 -17.52
N THR A 94 -2.14 -7.68 -17.55
CA THR A 94 -2.71 -8.99 -17.21
C THR A 94 -2.81 -9.18 -15.70
N TRP A 95 -3.73 -10.06 -15.31
CA TRP A 95 -3.90 -10.49 -13.94
C TRP A 95 -3.68 -11.99 -13.86
N VAL A 96 -2.65 -12.38 -13.13
CA VAL A 96 -2.27 -13.77 -12.94
C VAL A 96 -2.17 -14.05 -11.45
N MET A 97 -2.56 -15.25 -11.06
CA MET A 97 -2.43 -15.71 -9.69
C MET A 97 -0.97 -15.64 -9.23
N PRO A 98 -0.65 -14.95 -8.14
CA PRO A 98 0.70 -14.91 -7.62
C PRO A 98 1.15 -16.27 -7.07
N HIS A 99 2.46 -16.46 -6.94
CA HIS A 99 3.01 -17.64 -6.27
C HIS A 99 2.57 -17.66 -4.80
N LYS A 100 2.24 -18.85 -4.28
CA LYS A 100 1.71 -18.99 -2.91
C LYS A 100 2.66 -18.50 -1.83
N SER A 101 3.97 -18.62 -2.07
CA SER A 101 4.98 -18.20 -1.09
C SER A 101 4.99 -16.70 -0.80
N ILE A 102 4.43 -15.87 -1.67
CA ILE A 102 4.36 -14.43 -1.49
C ILE A 102 2.99 -13.93 -1.01
N MET A 103 2.01 -14.82 -0.88
CA MET A 103 0.69 -14.47 -0.39
C MET A 103 0.71 -14.19 1.11
N PRO A 104 0.25 -13.02 1.57
CA PRO A 104 0.10 -12.75 3.00
C PRO A 104 -0.87 -13.72 3.69
N ALA A 105 -0.73 -13.86 4.99
CA ALA A 105 -1.68 -14.63 5.80
C ALA A 105 -3.11 -14.08 5.64
N GLY A 106 -4.10 -14.98 5.56
CA GLY A 106 -5.51 -14.61 5.36
C GLY A 106 -5.90 -14.33 3.90
N THR A 107 -4.97 -14.49 2.95
CA THR A 107 -5.27 -14.34 1.52
C THR A 107 -6.21 -15.44 1.05
N LYS A 108 -7.25 -15.03 0.33
CA LYS A 108 -8.22 -15.91 -0.33
C LYS A 108 -7.90 -15.95 -1.83
N GLU A 109 -7.69 -17.15 -2.37
CA GLU A 109 -7.51 -17.37 -3.79
C GLU A 109 -8.87 -17.34 -4.51
N LEU A 110 -8.93 -16.63 -5.64
CA LEU A 110 -10.02 -16.66 -6.61
C LEU A 110 -9.53 -17.30 -7.90
N ALA A 111 -10.25 -17.17 -9.02
CA ALA A 111 -9.87 -17.84 -10.25
C ALA A 111 -8.48 -17.42 -10.80
N GLU A 112 -8.23 -16.13 -10.91
CA GLU A 112 -6.98 -15.58 -11.48
C GLU A 112 -6.31 -14.53 -10.59
N VAL A 113 -6.94 -14.21 -9.47
CA VAL A 113 -6.55 -13.14 -8.55
C VAL A 113 -6.70 -13.62 -7.12
N CYS A 114 -6.19 -12.84 -6.19
CA CYS A 114 -6.41 -13.09 -4.77
C CYS A 114 -6.91 -11.85 -4.04
N GLN A 115 -7.46 -12.09 -2.87
CA GLN A 115 -7.96 -11.06 -1.97
C GLN A 115 -7.27 -11.20 -0.62
N THR A 116 -6.68 -10.10 -0.17
CA THR A 116 -5.98 -10.03 1.12
C THR A 116 -6.60 -8.92 1.96
N PRO A 117 -7.17 -9.22 3.13
CA PRO A 117 -7.63 -8.20 4.04
C PRO A 117 -6.47 -7.32 4.50
N LEU A 118 -6.68 -6.00 4.58
CA LEU A 118 -5.72 -5.10 5.18
C LEU A 118 -5.72 -5.29 6.70
N ILE A 119 -4.54 -5.23 7.28
CA ILE A 119 -4.35 -5.22 8.73
C ILE A 119 -4.56 -3.79 9.21
N VAL A 120 -5.41 -3.60 10.20
CA VAL A 120 -5.65 -2.29 10.82
C VAL A 120 -4.81 -2.19 12.09
N GLU A 121 -3.99 -1.16 12.15
CA GLU A 121 -3.21 -0.78 13.31
C GLU A 121 -3.75 0.53 13.87
N GLU A 122 -4.10 0.52 15.15
CA GLU A 122 -4.51 1.73 15.85
C GLU A 122 -3.26 2.49 16.31
N LEU A 123 -3.20 3.77 15.99
CA LEU A 123 -2.14 4.69 16.32
C LEU A 123 -2.71 5.79 17.21
N ASP A 124 -1.85 6.50 17.93
CA ASP A 124 -2.26 7.58 18.86
C ASP A 124 -3.08 8.69 18.18
N ASP A 125 -2.89 8.87 16.88
CA ASP A 125 -3.48 9.94 16.06
C ASP A 125 -4.35 9.42 14.91
N GLY A 126 -4.77 8.16 14.93
CA GLY A 126 -5.65 7.57 13.90
C GLY A 126 -5.42 6.10 13.65
N LYS A 127 -5.86 5.64 12.48
CA LYS A 127 -5.71 4.26 12.04
C LYS A 127 -4.84 4.20 10.80
N LEU A 128 -4.07 3.14 10.70
CA LEU A 128 -3.32 2.77 9.52
C LEU A 128 -3.76 1.37 9.09
N ALA A 129 -4.24 1.23 7.87
CA ALA A 129 -4.51 -0.07 7.29
C ALA A 129 -3.40 -0.42 6.29
N TYR A 130 -2.88 -1.64 6.33
CA TYR A 130 -1.79 -2.04 5.46
C TYR A 130 -1.81 -3.52 5.14
N THR A 131 -1.08 -3.90 4.11
CA THR A 131 -0.65 -5.26 3.85
C THR A 131 0.78 -5.27 3.33
N VAL A 132 1.45 -6.40 3.51
CA VAL A 132 2.83 -6.61 3.05
C VAL A 132 2.87 -7.88 2.23
N ILE A 133 3.27 -7.74 0.97
CA ILE A 133 3.52 -8.85 0.05
C ILE A 133 5.03 -8.98 -0.05
N GLU A 134 5.58 -10.08 0.43
CA GLU A 134 7.03 -10.27 0.50
C GLU A 134 7.42 -11.71 0.22
N GLY A 135 8.65 -11.90 -0.19
CA GLY A 135 9.19 -13.22 -0.46
C GLY A 135 10.60 -13.18 -1.02
N ASP A 136 11.02 -14.30 -1.54
CA ASP A 136 12.28 -14.39 -2.26
C ASP A 136 12.16 -13.71 -3.62
N VAL A 137 13.24 -13.05 -4.07
CA VAL A 137 13.26 -12.26 -5.29
C VAL A 137 12.95 -13.08 -6.54
N GLU A 138 13.20 -14.40 -6.52
CA GLU A 138 12.83 -15.31 -7.61
C GLU A 138 11.32 -15.39 -7.85
N HIS A 139 10.51 -15.05 -6.85
CA HIS A 139 9.05 -15.01 -6.94
C HIS A 139 8.51 -13.58 -7.00
N ALA A 140 9.40 -12.59 -7.08
CA ALA A 140 8.99 -11.19 -7.21
C ALA A 140 8.26 -10.99 -8.54
N PRO A 141 7.07 -10.37 -8.55
CA PRO A 141 6.41 -10.03 -9.79
C PRO A 141 7.14 -8.91 -10.50
N ALA A 142 7.08 -8.88 -11.82
CA ALA A 142 7.52 -7.70 -12.58
C ALA A 142 6.57 -6.51 -12.34
N THR A 143 5.28 -6.81 -12.23
CA THR A 143 4.24 -5.83 -11.92
C THR A 143 3.20 -6.46 -10.99
N LEU A 144 2.75 -5.68 -10.02
CA LEU A 144 1.64 -6.01 -9.14
C LEU A 144 0.47 -5.08 -9.48
N ASN A 145 -0.66 -5.66 -9.85
CA ASN A 145 -1.89 -4.93 -10.14
C ASN A 145 -2.88 -5.12 -9.00
N PHE A 146 -3.50 -4.05 -8.53
CA PHE A 146 -4.50 -4.16 -7.48
C PHE A 146 -5.59 -3.10 -7.59
N VAL A 147 -6.70 -3.38 -6.93
CA VAL A 147 -7.76 -2.45 -6.58
C VAL A 147 -8.13 -2.67 -5.12
N LEU A 148 -8.75 -1.69 -4.50
CA LEU A 148 -9.26 -1.81 -3.14
C LEU A 148 -10.76 -2.10 -3.17
N HIS A 149 -11.22 -2.99 -2.33
CA HIS A 149 -12.62 -3.36 -2.20
C HIS A 149 -13.11 -3.08 -0.77
N ASP A 150 -14.18 -2.33 -0.65
CA ASP A 150 -14.93 -2.15 0.59
C ASP A 150 -16.11 -3.15 0.60
N PRO A 151 -16.02 -4.26 1.33
CA PRO A 151 -17.06 -5.28 1.32
C PRO A 151 -18.35 -4.81 1.98
N LYS A 152 -18.29 -3.84 2.91
CA LYS A 152 -19.46 -3.32 3.63
C LYS A 152 -20.42 -2.59 2.70
N TYR A 153 -19.88 -1.86 1.72
CA TYR A 153 -20.67 -1.10 0.76
C TYR A 153 -20.60 -1.67 -0.65
N ASN A 154 -19.86 -2.78 -0.83
CA ASN A 154 -19.60 -3.41 -2.13
C ASN A 154 -19.05 -2.41 -3.16
N GLN A 155 -18.11 -1.58 -2.75
CA GLN A 155 -17.48 -0.56 -3.58
C GLN A 155 -16.05 -0.92 -3.93
N TRP A 156 -15.67 -0.57 -5.15
CA TRP A 156 -14.35 -0.79 -5.69
C TRP A 156 -13.67 0.55 -5.94
N TYR A 157 -12.43 0.65 -5.53
CA TYR A 157 -11.64 1.88 -5.63
C TYR A 157 -10.43 1.64 -6.51
N ASN A 158 -10.38 2.39 -7.59
CA ASN A 158 -9.33 2.40 -8.60
C ASN A 158 -8.65 3.76 -8.61
N MET A 159 -7.68 3.94 -9.51
CA MET A 159 -7.13 5.26 -9.79
C MET A 159 -8.23 6.19 -10.37
N ALA A 160 -7.99 7.50 -10.32
CA ALA A 160 -8.96 8.50 -10.79
C ALA A 160 -9.35 8.34 -12.26
N ASN A 161 -8.49 7.75 -13.09
CA ASN A 161 -8.76 7.43 -14.50
C ASN A 161 -9.56 6.14 -14.71
N GLY A 162 -9.90 5.41 -13.63
CA GLY A 162 -10.62 4.15 -13.67
C GLY A 162 -9.75 2.90 -13.83
N ASP A 163 -8.43 3.06 -13.97
CA ASP A 163 -7.50 1.94 -14.07
C ASP A 163 -7.17 1.35 -12.70
N ALA A 164 -6.75 0.10 -12.66
CA ALA A 164 -6.15 -0.50 -11.49
C ALA A 164 -4.84 0.20 -11.12
N PHE A 165 -4.51 0.17 -9.84
CA PHE A 165 -3.17 0.55 -9.39
C PHE A 165 -2.17 -0.46 -9.95
N ARG A 166 -1.12 0.04 -10.58
CA ARG A 166 -0.08 -0.78 -11.20
C ARG A 166 1.28 -0.42 -10.62
N VAL A 167 1.87 -1.37 -9.94
CA VAL A 167 3.13 -1.20 -9.23
C VAL A 167 4.23 -1.96 -9.93
N LYS A 168 5.25 -1.27 -10.40
CA LYS A 168 6.45 -1.91 -10.94
C LYS A 168 7.32 -2.42 -9.80
N CYS A 169 7.79 -3.65 -9.92
CA CYS A 169 8.67 -4.29 -8.95
C CYS A 169 10.01 -4.59 -9.60
N PRO A 170 10.97 -3.65 -9.60
CA PRO A 170 12.26 -3.79 -10.29
C PRO A 170 13.26 -4.68 -9.54
N CYS A 171 12.78 -5.65 -8.77
CA CYS A 171 13.64 -6.52 -7.96
C CYS A 171 14.23 -7.71 -8.74
N LEU A 172 13.67 -8.03 -9.90
CA LEU A 172 14.25 -9.00 -10.81
C LEU A 172 15.13 -8.27 -11.83
N PRO A 173 16.32 -8.79 -12.15
CA PRO A 173 17.08 -8.29 -13.29
C PRO A 173 16.23 -8.45 -14.55
N GLU A 174 16.22 -7.44 -15.41
CA GLU A 174 15.62 -7.58 -16.73
C GLU A 174 16.25 -8.79 -17.45
N PRO A 175 15.46 -9.66 -18.08
CA PRO A 175 16.01 -10.75 -18.88
C PRO A 175 16.91 -10.14 -19.93
N GLU A 176 18.12 -10.67 -20.05
CA GLU A 176 19.04 -10.26 -21.12
C GLU A 176 18.30 -10.34 -22.48
N PRO A 177 18.42 -9.31 -23.33
CA PRO A 177 17.80 -9.34 -24.65
C PRO A 177 18.27 -10.60 -25.38
N GLU A 178 17.32 -11.37 -25.90
CA GLU A 178 17.67 -12.54 -26.71
C GLU A 178 18.64 -12.10 -27.82
N PRO A 179 19.74 -12.81 -28.04
CA PRO A 179 20.69 -12.46 -29.07
C PRO A 179 19.93 -12.38 -30.40
N GLU A 180 20.11 -11.29 -31.11
CA GLU A 180 19.51 -11.13 -32.44
C GLU A 180 19.91 -12.35 -33.30
N PRO A 181 18.95 -12.95 -34.03
CA PRO A 181 19.26 -14.09 -34.89
C PRO A 181 20.36 -13.65 -35.89
N GLU A 182 21.44 -14.42 -35.91
CA GLU A 182 22.52 -14.15 -36.84
C GLU A 182 21.98 -14.09 -38.26
N PRO A 183 22.39 -13.12 -39.08
CA PRO A 183 21.93 -13.01 -40.44
C PRO A 183 22.31 -14.32 -41.20
N ILE A 184 21.29 -14.95 -41.72
CA ILE A 184 21.46 -16.14 -42.58
C ILE A 184 22.25 -15.66 -43.78
N VAL A 185 23.46 -16.10 -43.87
CA VAL A 185 24.35 -15.87 -45.01
C VAL A 185 24.01 -16.86 -46.13
#